data_cc0d166d1d5d82d9c74ebbd950889ec2
#
_entry.id   cc0d166d1d5d82d9c74ebbd950889ec2
#
_cell.length_a   1.000
_cell.length_b   1.000
_cell.length_c   1.000
_cell.angle_alpha   90.00
_cell.angle_beta   90.00
_cell.angle_gamma   90.00
#
_symmetry.space_group_name_H-M   'P 1'
#
loop_
_entity.id
_entity.type
_entity.pdbx_description
1 polymer ?
#
loop_
_entity_poly.entity_id
_entity_poly.type
_entity_poly.pdbx_seq_one_letter_code
_entity_poly.pdbx_strand_id
1 'polypeptide(L)'
;ISVPNGATLNSNNLDYLDNCIDYFEDKEKVILAVDSDDAGQALQAELVRRLGAEVCFLVSFDDCKDANEYLQKYGKEKLQERITTARPVPLENVTTFKDIEDEITDFVRNGFKKGFQVGLDNFDNIFSTYTGQFITVTGIPSSGKSDFVDQMVVGYNANYGWKTAFASPENAPTYLHAHKLMRKTWEGMPSSKDIHGEKWNRVANHVNDNYFFIDMERYTLESVLRKGAELVKRKGIKCLVIDPFNKVRDVDCKTEDVNRYTMEYLTKIEMFAKKYDVLVFIVAHPTKMYKDKDGKIEEPTMYNIKGGGEWYDASYHGILVHRDYENKTVKAKILKVKFQNLGENGAEAHFKWEPRSGCFIPNEPAVSETEAMPWE
;
A
#
# COMPACT_ATOMS: atom_id res chain seq x y z
N ILE A 1 -7.02 -7.41 44.27
CA ILE A 1 -7.92 -8.50 43.84
C ILE A 1 -7.09 -9.42 42.95
N SER A 2 -7.15 -10.73 43.18
CA SER A 2 -6.52 -11.71 42.31
C SER A 2 -7.57 -12.43 41.47
N VAL A 3 -7.20 -12.84 40.29
CA VAL A 3 -8.06 -13.64 39.40
C VAL A 3 -8.07 -15.09 39.88
N PRO A 4 -9.24 -15.65 40.21
CA PRO A 4 -9.34 -17.03 40.58
C PRO A 4 -8.88 -17.95 39.44
N ASN A 5 -8.13 -19.00 39.76
CA ASN A 5 -7.63 -20.00 38.81
C ASN A 5 -6.64 -19.51 37.73
N GLY A 6 -6.14 -18.26 37.84
CA GLY A 6 -5.19 -17.70 36.89
C GLY A 6 -5.76 -17.42 35.50
N ALA A 7 -4.87 -17.01 34.56
CA ALA A 7 -5.23 -16.76 33.17
C ALA A 7 -5.25 -18.06 32.36
N THR A 8 -6.20 -18.17 31.42
CA THR A 8 -6.27 -19.24 30.42
C THR A 8 -6.45 -18.66 29.03
N LEU A 9 -5.99 -19.39 27.99
CA LEU A 9 -6.18 -18.98 26.60
C LEU A 9 -7.65 -18.82 26.17
N ASN A 10 -8.57 -19.47 26.89
CA ASN A 10 -10.03 -19.37 26.71
C ASN A 10 -10.65 -18.50 27.82
N SER A 11 -10.20 -17.26 27.95
CA SER A 11 -10.62 -16.32 28.99
C SER A 11 -12.04 -15.77 28.85
N ASN A 12 -12.89 -16.36 28.00
CA ASN A 12 -14.27 -15.92 27.81
C ASN A 12 -15.19 -16.18 29.00
N ASN A 13 -14.83 -17.11 29.88
CA ASN A 13 -15.64 -17.49 31.08
C ASN A 13 -15.06 -16.84 32.32
N LEU A 14 -15.40 -15.56 32.55
CA LEU A 14 -15.02 -14.83 33.77
C LEU A 14 -16.21 -14.71 34.74
N ASP A 15 -16.84 -15.85 35.10
CA ASP A 15 -18.02 -15.87 35.99
C ASP A 15 -17.77 -15.15 37.33
N TYR A 16 -16.53 -15.20 37.83
CA TYR A 16 -16.13 -14.47 39.03
C TYR A 16 -16.20 -12.95 38.86
N LEU A 17 -15.95 -12.44 37.66
CA LEU A 17 -16.07 -11.01 37.34
C LEU A 17 -17.54 -10.59 37.33
N ASP A 18 -18.42 -11.43 36.76
CA ASP A 18 -19.87 -11.18 36.72
C ASP A 18 -20.44 -11.05 38.13
N ASN A 19 -19.93 -11.85 39.12
CA ASN A 19 -20.34 -11.79 40.50
C ASN A 19 -19.83 -10.56 41.28
N CYS A 20 -18.87 -9.81 40.74
CA CYS A 20 -18.27 -8.67 41.41
C CYS A 20 -18.15 -7.43 40.52
N ILE A 21 -18.86 -7.41 39.42
CA ILE A 21 -18.78 -6.30 38.44
C ILE A 21 -19.14 -4.97 39.08
N ASP A 22 -20.15 -4.93 39.92
CA ASP A 22 -20.62 -3.72 40.63
C ASP A 22 -19.50 -3.07 41.47
N TYR A 23 -18.50 -3.86 41.91
CA TYR A 23 -17.34 -3.34 42.63
C TYR A 23 -16.48 -2.40 41.76
N PHE A 24 -16.53 -2.57 40.45
CA PHE A 24 -15.74 -1.80 39.51
C PHE A 24 -16.48 -0.59 38.92
N GLU A 25 -17.80 -0.53 39.01
CA GLU A 25 -18.62 0.52 38.36
C GLU A 25 -18.23 1.94 38.75
N ASP A 26 -17.89 2.18 40.03
CA ASP A 26 -17.53 3.50 40.55
C ASP A 26 -16.01 3.76 40.58
N LYS A 27 -15.20 2.95 39.94
CA LYS A 27 -13.74 3.11 39.98
C LYS A 27 -13.24 4.02 38.87
N GLU A 28 -12.53 5.07 39.27
CA GLU A 28 -11.84 5.97 38.33
C GLU A 28 -10.59 5.32 37.71
N LYS A 29 -10.03 4.32 38.41
CA LYS A 29 -8.80 3.66 37.98
C LYS A 29 -8.78 2.19 38.40
N VAL A 30 -8.63 1.31 37.44
CA VAL A 30 -8.43 -0.13 37.61
C VAL A 30 -7.06 -0.52 37.04
N ILE A 31 -6.13 -0.94 37.90
CA ILE A 31 -4.78 -1.32 37.49
C ILE A 31 -4.75 -2.82 37.21
N LEU A 32 -4.42 -3.18 35.97
CA LEU A 32 -4.29 -4.56 35.50
C LEU A 32 -2.80 -4.96 35.51
N ALA A 33 -2.47 -5.87 36.41
CA ALA A 33 -1.11 -6.41 36.61
C ALA A 33 -1.15 -7.91 36.32
N VAL A 34 -1.30 -8.28 35.07
CA VAL A 34 -1.40 -9.67 34.59
C VAL A 34 -0.05 -10.19 34.10
N ASP A 35 0.06 -11.50 33.88
CA ASP A 35 1.27 -12.11 33.34
C ASP A 35 1.55 -11.63 31.91
N SER A 36 2.82 -11.62 31.50
CA SER A 36 3.26 -11.16 30.17
C SER A 36 3.10 -12.23 29.08
N ASP A 37 2.62 -13.44 29.43
CA ASP A 37 2.40 -14.54 28.47
C ASP A 37 1.05 -14.40 27.71
N ASP A 38 0.85 -15.25 26.70
CA ASP A 38 -0.35 -15.22 25.84
C ASP A 38 -1.65 -15.34 26.63
N ALA A 39 -1.67 -16.13 27.73
CA ALA A 39 -2.83 -16.29 28.57
C ALA A 39 -3.13 -15.02 29.38
N GLY A 40 -2.10 -14.38 29.93
CA GLY A 40 -2.20 -13.10 30.61
C GLY A 40 -2.66 -11.96 29.66
N GLN A 41 -2.14 -11.93 28.45
CA GLN A 41 -2.57 -10.94 27.43
C GLN A 41 -4.05 -11.16 27.03
N ALA A 42 -4.49 -12.41 26.84
CA ALA A 42 -5.89 -12.72 26.56
C ALA A 42 -6.81 -12.29 27.73
N LEU A 43 -6.39 -12.54 28.96
CA LEU A 43 -7.12 -12.09 30.16
C LEU A 43 -7.18 -10.56 30.23
N GLN A 44 -6.06 -9.87 29.97
CA GLN A 44 -6.00 -8.41 29.94
C GLN A 44 -6.99 -7.82 28.93
N ALA A 45 -6.99 -8.36 27.71
CA ALA A 45 -7.90 -7.90 26.66
C ALA A 45 -9.38 -8.05 27.06
N GLU A 46 -9.74 -9.18 27.66
CA GLU A 46 -11.11 -9.44 28.12
C GLU A 46 -11.50 -8.55 29.32
N LEU A 47 -10.58 -8.32 30.26
CA LEU A 47 -10.82 -7.38 31.37
C LEU A 47 -11.03 -5.95 30.87
N VAL A 48 -10.18 -5.48 29.95
CA VAL A 48 -10.35 -4.16 29.33
C VAL A 48 -11.68 -4.06 28.59
N ARG A 49 -12.07 -5.10 27.84
CA ARG A 49 -13.35 -5.12 27.12
C ARG A 49 -14.57 -5.02 28.06
N ARG A 50 -14.52 -5.65 29.23
CA ARG A 50 -15.65 -5.68 30.17
C ARG A 50 -15.69 -4.49 31.12
N LEU A 51 -14.51 -4.00 31.57
CA LEU A 51 -14.43 -2.91 32.54
C LEU A 51 -14.40 -1.52 31.86
N GLY A 52 -14.06 -1.45 30.57
CA GLY A 52 -13.86 -0.23 29.82
C GLY A 52 -12.40 0.21 29.78
N ALA A 53 -11.92 0.58 28.58
CA ALA A 53 -10.54 1.01 28.39
C ALA A 53 -10.21 2.32 29.12
N GLU A 54 -11.22 3.17 29.34
CA GLU A 54 -11.11 4.48 29.96
C GLU A 54 -10.71 4.42 31.45
N VAL A 55 -11.06 3.34 32.14
CA VAL A 55 -10.74 3.16 33.57
C VAL A 55 -9.56 2.19 33.80
N CYS A 56 -9.16 1.45 32.78
CA CYS A 56 -8.11 0.42 32.89
C CYS A 56 -6.71 1.04 32.66
N PHE A 57 -5.76 0.60 33.51
CA PHE A 57 -4.36 0.98 33.44
C PHE A 57 -3.50 -0.30 33.47
N LEU A 58 -2.54 -0.39 32.56
CA LEU A 58 -1.71 -1.58 32.38
C LEU A 58 -0.37 -1.42 33.09
N VAL A 59 0.08 -2.51 33.73
CA VAL A 59 1.43 -2.64 34.27
C VAL A 59 2.27 -3.48 33.31
N SER A 60 3.46 -2.98 32.97
CA SER A 60 4.46 -3.77 32.25
C SER A 60 5.54 -4.21 33.20
N PHE A 61 5.92 -5.46 33.17
CA PHE A 61 7.00 -6.03 33.98
C PHE A 61 8.31 -6.17 33.20
N ASP A 62 8.44 -5.41 32.06
CA ASP A 62 9.62 -5.39 31.18
C ASP A 62 10.06 -6.80 30.74
N ASP A 63 11.22 -7.23 31.24
CA ASP A 63 11.82 -8.54 30.95
C ASP A 63 11.40 -9.66 31.93
N CYS A 64 10.44 -9.39 32.83
CA CYS A 64 9.90 -10.36 33.78
C CYS A 64 8.53 -10.87 33.32
N LYS A 65 8.24 -12.14 33.67
CA LYS A 65 6.98 -12.77 33.31
C LYS A 65 5.81 -12.16 34.07
N ASP A 66 5.99 -11.92 35.38
CA ASP A 66 4.94 -11.52 36.30
C ASP A 66 5.44 -10.59 37.41
N ALA A 67 4.54 -10.12 38.26
CA ALA A 67 4.83 -9.28 39.42
C ALA A 67 5.76 -9.94 40.44
N ASN A 68 5.72 -11.25 40.58
CA ASN A 68 6.52 -11.98 41.55
C ASN A 68 7.97 -12.09 41.09
N GLU A 69 8.22 -12.38 39.80
CA GLU A 69 9.55 -12.38 39.22
C GLU A 69 10.16 -10.95 39.26
N TYR A 70 9.34 -9.93 38.95
CA TYR A 70 9.77 -8.54 39.05
C TYR A 70 10.13 -8.16 40.49
N LEU A 71 9.32 -8.59 41.49
CA LEU A 71 9.59 -8.35 42.90
C LEU A 71 10.93 -8.99 43.33
N GLN A 72 11.16 -10.23 42.93
CA GLN A 72 12.40 -10.96 43.25
C GLN A 72 13.64 -10.30 42.64
N LYS A 73 13.52 -9.78 41.41
CA LYS A 73 14.63 -9.23 40.67
C LYS A 73 14.95 -7.78 41.07
N TYR A 74 13.92 -6.98 41.28
CA TYR A 74 14.07 -5.52 41.44
C TYR A 74 13.68 -4.98 42.83
N GLY A 75 13.03 -5.80 43.63
CA GLY A 75 12.64 -5.43 45.00
C GLY A 75 11.29 -4.70 45.09
N LYS A 76 10.84 -4.54 46.34
CA LYS A 76 9.49 -4.03 46.65
C LYS A 76 9.27 -2.59 46.20
N GLU A 77 10.26 -1.75 46.39
CA GLU A 77 10.14 -0.31 46.06
C GLU A 77 9.91 -0.09 44.57
N LYS A 78 10.67 -0.81 43.72
CA LYS A 78 10.52 -0.73 42.26
C LYS A 78 9.21 -1.34 41.75
N LEU A 79 8.74 -2.43 42.38
CA LEU A 79 7.43 -2.97 42.05
C LEU A 79 6.31 -1.98 42.40
N GLN A 80 6.40 -1.32 43.55
CA GLN A 80 5.43 -0.30 43.93
C GLN A 80 5.43 0.90 42.97
N GLU A 81 6.61 1.35 42.57
CA GLU A 81 6.76 2.41 41.55
C GLU A 81 6.11 1.96 40.24
N ARG A 82 6.38 0.74 39.78
CA ARG A 82 5.83 0.19 38.53
C ARG A 82 4.29 0.13 38.54
N ILE A 83 3.70 -0.26 39.65
CA ILE A 83 2.23 -0.29 39.82
C ILE A 83 1.66 1.14 39.84
N THR A 84 2.30 2.07 40.54
CA THR A 84 1.81 3.45 40.64
C THR A 84 1.94 4.22 39.34
N THR A 85 2.93 3.87 38.50
CA THR A 85 3.15 4.45 37.17
C THR A 85 2.48 3.66 36.04
N ALA A 86 1.51 2.77 36.37
CA ALA A 86 0.71 2.06 35.39
C ALA A 86 0.15 3.02 34.33
N ARG A 87 0.22 2.64 33.06
CA ARG A 87 -0.19 3.45 31.93
C ARG A 87 -1.65 3.17 31.56
N PRO A 88 -2.44 4.18 31.15
CA PRO A 88 -3.77 3.92 30.63
C PRO A 88 -3.70 2.98 29.43
N VAL A 89 -4.75 2.18 29.24
CA VAL A 89 -4.90 1.37 28.02
C VAL A 89 -4.83 2.31 26.82
N PRO A 90 -3.98 2.04 25.81
CA PRO A 90 -3.99 2.79 24.57
C PRO A 90 -5.39 2.76 23.96
N LEU A 91 -5.92 3.92 23.60
CA LEU A 91 -7.22 3.99 22.92
C LEU A 91 -7.06 3.30 21.56
N GLU A 92 -7.95 2.37 21.27
CA GLU A 92 -7.94 1.67 19.99
C GLU A 92 -8.04 2.69 18.84
N ASN A 93 -7.15 2.58 17.86
CA ASN A 93 -7.04 3.51 16.73
C ASN A 93 -6.69 4.98 17.10
N VAL A 94 -6.15 5.23 18.27
CA VAL A 94 -5.62 6.55 18.68
C VAL A 94 -4.13 6.42 18.97
N THR A 95 -3.35 7.23 18.29
CA THR A 95 -1.88 7.29 18.46
C THR A 95 -1.53 8.56 19.22
N THR A 96 -0.80 8.44 20.34
CA THR A 96 -0.28 9.59 21.09
C THR A 96 1.14 9.94 20.63
N PHE A 97 1.62 11.13 20.97
CA PHE A 97 2.99 11.53 20.67
C PHE A 97 4.03 10.53 21.21
N LYS A 98 3.78 9.97 22.40
CA LYS A 98 4.70 8.97 22.99
C LYS A 98 4.77 7.66 22.20
N ASP A 99 3.70 7.29 21.54
CA ASP A 99 3.65 6.06 20.74
C ASP A 99 4.49 6.18 19.47
N ILE A 100 4.77 7.41 19.01
CA ILE A 100 5.53 7.73 17.79
C ILE A 100 6.77 8.58 18.06
N GLU A 101 7.19 8.72 19.33
CA GLU A 101 8.31 9.59 19.70
C GLU A 101 9.64 9.15 19.06
N ASP A 102 9.83 7.83 18.94
CA ASP A 102 11.02 7.26 18.30
C ASP A 102 11.04 7.58 16.79
N GLU A 103 9.90 7.43 16.12
CA GLU A 103 9.73 7.76 14.69
C GLU A 103 9.94 9.26 14.44
N ILE A 104 9.42 10.12 15.32
CA ILE A 104 9.61 11.57 15.24
C ILE A 104 11.07 11.93 15.49
N THR A 105 11.71 11.28 16.46
CA THR A 105 13.12 11.50 16.77
C THR A 105 14.01 11.10 15.59
N ASP A 106 13.72 9.96 14.97
CA ASP A 106 14.41 9.52 13.75
C ASP A 106 14.18 10.53 12.60
N PHE A 107 12.95 10.96 12.42
CA PHE A 107 12.60 11.98 11.42
C PHE A 107 13.36 13.31 11.63
N VAL A 108 13.42 13.80 12.87
CA VAL A 108 14.14 15.05 13.19
C VAL A 108 15.64 14.92 12.93
N ARG A 109 16.22 13.75 13.18
CA ARG A 109 17.65 13.49 12.97
C ARG A 109 18.03 13.26 11.51
N ASN A 110 17.22 12.49 10.80
CA ASN A 110 17.57 11.92 9.50
C ASN A 110 16.71 12.47 8.34
N GLY A 111 15.68 13.28 8.64
CA GLY A 111 14.74 13.80 7.65
C GLY A 111 13.73 12.74 7.18
N PHE A 112 13.06 13.02 6.08
CA PHE A 112 12.11 12.10 5.47
C PHE A 112 12.78 10.80 5.05
N LYS A 113 12.13 9.66 5.35
CA LYS A 113 12.53 8.38 4.75
C LYS A 113 12.38 8.50 3.24
N LYS A 114 13.38 8.00 2.50
CA LYS A 114 13.28 7.93 1.04
C LYS A 114 12.12 7.03 0.65
N GLY A 115 11.34 7.47 -0.32
CA GLY A 115 10.32 6.64 -0.95
C GLY A 115 10.95 5.51 -1.77
N PHE A 116 10.16 4.49 -2.06
CA PHE A 116 10.57 3.39 -2.94
C PHE A 116 10.61 3.86 -4.40
N GLN A 117 11.64 3.46 -5.11
CA GLN A 117 11.98 3.87 -6.47
C GLN A 117 11.94 2.68 -7.44
N VAL A 118 11.70 2.95 -8.71
CA VAL A 118 11.50 1.91 -9.74
C VAL A 118 12.76 1.55 -10.53
N GLY A 119 13.87 2.28 -10.33
CA GLY A 119 15.11 2.07 -11.07
C GLY A 119 15.14 2.74 -12.45
N LEU A 120 14.36 3.80 -12.63
CA LEU A 120 14.36 4.66 -13.81
C LEU A 120 14.81 6.06 -13.39
N ASP A 121 16.10 6.38 -13.54
CA ASP A 121 16.73 7.57 -12.96
C ASP A 121 15.95 8.87 -13.19
N ASN A 122 15.50 9.11 -14.42
CA ASN A 122 14.74 10.32 -14.76
C ASN A 122 13.35 10.35 -14.10
N PHE A 123 12.76 9.21 -13.78
CA PHE A 123 11.48 9.11 -13.07
C PHE A 123 11.68 9.12 -11.55
N ASP A 124 12.69 8.42 -11.08
CA ASP A 124 13.02 8.33 -9.65
C ASP A 124 13.48 9.67 -9.05
N ASN A 125 13.98 10.58 -9.90
CA ASN A 125 14.32 11.95 -9.51
C ASN A 125 13.08 12.83 -9.27
N ILE A 126 11.94 12.48 -9.85
CA ILE A 126 10.70 13.27 -9.75
C ILE A 126 9.59 12.58 -8.98
N PHE A 127 9.74 11.28 -8.66
CA PHE A 127 8.69 10.52 -8.02
C PHE A 127 9.20 9.28 -7.28
N SER A 128 8.66 9.07 -6.10
CA SER A 128 8.81 7.85 -5.31
C SER A 128 7.53 7.56 -4.54
N THR A 129 7.42 6.40 -3.88
CA THR A 129 6.19 5.98 -3.19
C THR A 129 6.47 5.39 -1.82
N TYR A 130 5.42 5.29 -1.00
CA TYR A 130 5.37 4.41 0.16
C TYR A 130 4.38 3.27 -0.08
N THR A 131 4.47 2.20 0.69
CA THR A 131 3.40 1.20 0.83
C THR A 131 2.22 1.77 1.62
N GLY A 132 1.09 1.06 1.67
CA GLY A 132 -0.12 1.58 2.31
C GLY A 132 -0.84 2.67 1.50
N GLN A 133 -0.45 2.88 0.24
CA GLN A 133 -0.97 3.93 -0.65
C GLN A 133 -1.50 3.34 -1.96
N PHE A 134 -2.21 4.16 -2.73
CA PHE A 134 -2.55 3.79 -4.09
C PHE A 134 -2.24 4.90 -5.10
N ILE A 135 -1.95 4.47 -6.33
CA ILE A 135 -1.60 5.32 -7.46
C ILE A 135 -2.66 5.15 -8.53
N THR A 136 -3.23 6.25 -8.99
CA THR A 136 -4.08 6.28 -10.18
C THR A 136 -3.23 6.56 -11.41
N VAL A 137 -3.27 5.66 -12.39
CA VAL A 137 -2.58 5.81 -13.67
C VAL A 137 -3.59 6.04 -14.78
N THR A 138 -3.50 7.19 -15.44
CA THR A 138 -4.43 7.57 -16.52
C THR A 138 -3.71 7.92 -17.82
N GLY A 139 -4.46 8.11 -18.87
CA GLY A 139 -4.01 8.46 -20.22
C GLY A 139 -4.97 7.93 -21.27
N ILE A 140 -4.90 8.44 -22.47
CA ILE A 140 -5.76 8.01 -23.59
C ILE A 140 -5.57 6.51 -23.90
N PRO A 141 -6.55 5.85 -24.52
CA PRO A 141 -6.37 4.48 -24.98
C PRO A 141 -5.08 4.32 -25.81
N SER A 142 -4.40 3.19 -25.65
CA SER A 142 -3.13 2.85 -26.34
C SER A 142 -1.92 3.74 -25.99
N SER A 143 -1.99 4.57 -24.94
CA SER A 143 -0.84 5.39 -24.50
C SER A 143 0.28 4.61 -23.80
N GLY A 144 0.06 3.33 -23.49
CA GLY A 144 1.07 2.48 -22.83
C GLY A 144 0.96 2.44 -21.30
N LYS A 145 -0.19 2.81 -20.72
CA LYS A 145 -0.43 2.78 -19.24
C LYS A 145 -0.09 1.46 -18.60
N SER A 146 -0.68 0.38 -19.10
CA SER A 146 -0.47 -0.97 -18.56
C SER A 146 1.01 -1.39 -18.67
N ASP A 147 1.65 -1.11 -19.81
CA ASP A 147 3.07 -1.42 -20.01
C ASP A 147 3.98 -0.58 -19.08
N PHE A 148 3.58 0.66 -18.75
CA PHE A 148 4.31 1.50 -17.80
C PHE A 148 4.13 1.00 -16.35
N VAL A 149 2.92 0.60 -15.96
CA VAL A 149 2.69 -0.05 -14.66
C VAL A 149 3.48 -1.36 -14.55
N ASP A 150 3.50 -2.19 -15.61
CA ASP A 150 4.33 -3.39 -15.68
C ASP A 150 5.82 -3.05 -15.48
N GLN A 151 6.30 -1.95 -16.07
CA GLN A 151 7.69 -1.48 -15.86
C GLN A 151 7.95 -1.09 -14.40
N MET A 152 7.02 -0.35 -13.79
CA MET A 152 7.15 0.07 -12.39
C MET A 152 7.23 -1.15 -11.45
N VAL A 153 6.33 -2.13 -11.60
CA VAL A 153 6.33 -3.30 -10.72
C VAL A 153 7.54 -4.22 -10.95
N VAL A 154 8.05 -4.31 -12.18
CA VAL A 154 9.33 -5.00 -12.47
C VAL A 154 10.48 -4.27 -11.78
N GLY A 155 10.50 -2.94 -11.80
CA GLY A 155 11.49 -2.14 -11.08
C GLY A 155 11.43 -2.33 -9.56
N TYR A 156 10.23 -2.27 -8.95
CA TYR A 156 10.09 -2.56 -7.52
C TYR A 156 10.50 -3.98 -7.15
N ASN A 157 10.23 -4.95 -8.03
CA ASN A 157 10.70 -6.31 -7.81
C ASN A 157 12.23 -6.40 -7.87
N ALA A 158 12.86 -5.77 -8.86
CA ALA A 158 14.32 -5.77 -9.01
C ALA A 158 15.02 -5.09 -7.81
N ASN A 159 14.49 -3.96 -7.35
CA ASN A 159 15.12 -3.16 -6.29
C ASN A 159 14.83 -3.69 -4.88
N TYR A 160 13.63 -4.25 -4.64
CA TYR A 160 13.16 -4.58 -3.29
C TYR A 160 12.60 -6.00 -3.15
N GLY A 161 12.61 -6.81 -4.22
CA GLY A 161 12.02 -8.16 -4.21
C GLY A 161 10.48 -8.17 -4.07
N TRP A 162 9.80 -7.06 -4.37
CA TRP A 162 8.35 -6.96 -4.21
C TRP A 162 7.63 -7.85 -5.21
N LYS A 163 6.76 -8.68 -4.70
CA LYS A 163 5.88 -9.54 -5.51
C LYS A 163 4.60 -8.80 -5.85
N THR A 164 4.06 -9.06 -7.03
CA THR A 164 2.90 -8.34 -7.56
C THR A 164 1.77 -9.29 -7.94
N ALA A 165 0.52 -8.92 -7.58
CA ALA A 165 -0.69 -9.53 -8.12
C ALA A 165 -1.35 -8.61 -9.13
N PHE A 166 -1.89 -9.19 -10.21
CA PHE A 166 -2.58 -8.48 -11.28
C PHE A 166 -4.03 -8.94 -11.41
N ALA A 167 -4.96 -8.03 -11.29
CA ALA A 167 -6.35 -8.17 -11.70
C ALA A 167 -6.54 -7.39 -13.00
N SER A 168 -6.19 -8.01 -14.12
CA SER A 168 -6.08 -7.35 -15.44
C SER A 168 -6.93 -8.06 -16.50
N PRO A 169 -8.27 -7.94 -16.46
CA PRO A 169 -9.17 -8.63 -17.40
C PRO A 169 -8.99 -8.23 -18.87
N GLU A 170 -8.35 -7.09 -19.16
CA GLU A 170 -8.04 -6.70 -20.55
C GLU A 170 -6.72 -7.32 -21.05
N ASN A 171 -5.84 -7.79 -20.18
CA ASN A 171 -4.63 -8.51 -20.55
C ASN A 171 -4.88 -10.03 -20.68
N ALA A 172 -6.01 -10.41 -21.27
CA ALA A 172 -6.36 -11.78 -21.57
C ALA A 172 -5.94 -12.14 -23.02
N PRO A 173 -5.53 -13.40 -23.28
CA PRO A 173 -5.29 -14.45 -22.30
C PRO A 173 -4.03 -14.21 -21.46
N THR A 174 -4.01 -14.74 -20.23
CA THR A 174 -2.98 -14.49 -19.19
C THR A 174 -1.56 -14.73 -19.65
N TYR A 175 -1.32 -15.68 -20.55
CA TYR A 175 0.04 -15.94 -21.06
C TYR A 175 0.65 -14.76 -21.83
N LEU A 176 -0.18 -13.89 -22.43
CA LEU A 176 0.31 -12.70 -23.12
C LEU A 176 0.85 -11.67 -22.10
N HIS A 177 0.17 -11.52 -20.96
CA HIS A 177 0.67 -10.66 -19.90
C HIS A 177 1.94 -11.24 -19.26
N ALA A 178 1.94 -12.53 -18.93
CA ALA A 178 3.12 -13.20 -18.43
C ALA A 178 4.32 -13.06 -19.39
N HIS A 179 4.10 -13.17 -20.71
CA HIS A 179 5.12 -12.96 -21.72
C HIS A 179 5.65 -11.50 -21.73
N LYS A 180 4.80 -10.49 -21.53
CA LYS A 180 5.25 -9.10 -21.40
C LYS A 180 6.21 -8.92 -20.22
N LEU A 181 5.85 -9.45 -19.05
CA LEU A 181 6.70 -9.40 -17.85
C LEU A 181 8.00 -10.21 -18.04
N MET A 182 7.89 -11.37 -18.68
CA MET A 182 9.06 -12.19 -19.05
C MET A 182 10.05 -11.41 -19.94
N ARG A 183 9.56 -10.69 -20.95
CA ARG A 183 10.41 -9.88 -21.84
C ARG A 183 11.13 -8.76 -21.10
N LYS A 184 10.44 -8.07 -20.18
CA LYS A 184 11.05 -7.02 -19.36
C LYS A 184 12.14 -7.59 -18.45
N THR A 185 11.90 -8.74 -17.82
CA THR A 185 12.89 -9.43 -16.99
C THR A 185 14.04 -10.05 -17.82
N TRP A 186 13.75 -10.45 -19.05
CA TRP A 186 14.75 -10.98 -19.99
C TRP A 186 15.65 -9.88 -20.58
N GLU A 187 15.16 -8.65 -20.55
CA GLU A 187 15.74 -7.50 -21.24
C GLU A 187 15.83 -7.72 -22.76
N GLY A 188 14.79 -8.32 -23.33
CA GLY A 188 14.74 -8.62 -24.75
C GLY A 188 13.61 -9.56 -25.14
N MET A 189 13.72 -10.15 -26.33
CA MET A 189 12.74 -11.09 -26.87
C MET A 189 13.34 -12.50 -26.88
N PRO A 190 12.86 -13.44 -26.04
CA PRO A 190 13.31 -14.84 -26.16
C PRO A 190 12.87 -15.44 -27.48
N SER A 191 13.69 -16.33 -28.03
CA SER A 191 13.43 -17.07 -29.24
C SER A 191 13.13 -18.57 -28.97
N SER A 192 12.67 -19.27 -29.95
CA SER A 192 12.46 -20.73 -29.82
C SER A 192 13.71 -21.53 -29.43
N LYS A 193 14.90 -21.00 -29.70
CA LYS A 193 16.17 -21.62 -29.33
C LYS A 193 16.51 -21.46 -27.85
N ASP A 194 15.89 -20.50 -27.20
CA ASP A 194 16.11 -20.20 -25.76
C ASP A 194 15.28 -21.12 -24.88
N ILE A 195 14.22 -21.74 -25.42
CA ILE A 195 13.28 -22.57 -24.67
C ILE A 195 14.01 -23.72 -23.97
N HIS A 196 13.76 -23.90 -22.68
CA HIS A 196 14.42 -24.87 -21.79
C HIS A 196 15.93 -24.65 -21.56
N GLY A 197 16.50 -23.55 -22.10
CA GLY A 197 17.85 -23.13 -21.75
C GLY A 197 17.95 -22.59 -20.33
N GLU A 198 19.17 -22.42 -19.83
CA GLU A 198 19.41 -21.94 -18.44
C GLU A 198 18.78 -20.58 -18.18
N LYS A 199 18.94 -19.62 -19.10
CA LYS A 199 18.33 -18.28 -18.96
C LYS A 199 16.81 -18.36 -18.97
N TRP A 200 16.24 -19.22 -19.86
CA TRP A 200 14.78 -19.44 -19.88
C TRP A 200 14.26 -19.93 -18.54
N ASN A 201 14.85 -21.00 -18.01
CA ASN A 201 14.42 -21.57 -16.74
C ASN A 201 14.53 -20.57 -15.58
N ARG A 202 15.63 -19.81 -15.53
CA ARG A 202 15.81 -18.76 -14.52
C ARG A 202 14.73 -17.68 -14.60
N VAL A 203 14.45 -17.14 -15.78
CA VAL A 203 13.46 -16.08 -15.98
C VAL A 203 12.04 -16.62 -15.80
N ALA A 204 11.73 -17.82 -16.27
CA ALA A 204 10.43 -18.44 -16.06
C ALA A 204 10.15 -18.67 -14.57
N ASN A 205 11.11 -19.17 -13.81
CA ASN A 205 11.00 -19.34 -12.37
C ASN A 205 10.83 -17.98 -11.68
N HIS A 206 11.59 -16.97 -12.09
CA HIS A 206 11.46 -15.62 -11.54
C HIS A 206 10.04 -15.07 -11.75
N VAL A 207 9.47 -15.18 -12.95
CA VAL A 207 8.10 -14.74 -13.25
C VAL A 207 7.08 -15.52 -12.41
N ASN A 208 7.24 -16.85 -12.30
CA ASN A 208 6.38 -17.71 -11.50
C ASN A 208 6.37 -17.33 -10.01
N ASP A 209 7.52 -16.98 -9.46
CA ASP A 209 7.68 -16.75 -8.03
C ASP A 209 7.26 -15.32 -7.59
N ASN A 210 7.20 -14.38 -8.55
CA ASN A 210 7.02 -12.97 -8.25
C ASN A 210 5.75 -12.33 -8.82
N TYR A 211 5.13 -12.92 -9.85
CA TYR A 211 3.96 -12.31 -10.50
C TYR A 211 2.77 -13.27 -10.51
N PHE A 212 1.65 -12.84 -9.92
CA PHE A 212 0.46 -13.64 -9.73
C PHE A 212 -0.70 -13.04 -10.50
N PHE A 213 -1.36 -13.82 -11.34
CA PHE A 213 -2.47 -13.37 -12.16
C PHE A 213 -3.78 -13.82 -11.51
N ILE A 214 -4.60 -12.86 -11.11
CA ILE A 214 -5.95 -13.10 -10.62
C ILE A 214 -6.83 -13.29 -11.86
N ASP A 215 -7.22 -14.51 -12.14
CA ASP A 215 -8.07 -14.89 -13.27
C ASP A 215 -9.41 -15.37 -12.74
N MET A 216 -10.50 -14.70 -13.15
CA MET A 216 -11.86 -14.94 -12.67
C MET A 216 -12.85 -14.78 -13.82
N GLU A 217 -13.94 -15.52 -13.77
CA GLU A 217 -15.06 -15.34 -14.72
C GLU A 217 -15.69 -13.95 -14.57
N ARG A 218 -15.79 -13.46 -13.34
CA ARG A 218 -16.35 -12.13 -13.02
C ARG A 218 -15.46 -11.39 -12.05
N TYR A 219 -15.06 -10.20 -12.43
CA TYR A 219 -14.24 -9.32 -11.62
C TYR A 219 -15.10 -8.29 -10.86
N THR A 220 -15.26 -8.49 -9.56
CA THR A 220 -15.76 -7.45 -8.65
C THR A 220 -14.64 -6.92 -7.80
N LEU A 221 -14.74 -5.69 -7.31
CA LEU A 221 -13.71 -5.14 -6.41
C LEU A 221 -13.54 -6.03 -5.18
N GLU A 222 -14.65 -6.44 -4.56
CA GLU A 222 -14.63 -7.29 -3.38
C GLU A 222 -13.88 -8.61 -3.63
N SER A 223 -14.17 -9.27 -4.76
CA SER A 223 -13.51 -10.53 -5.11
C SER A 223 -12.01 -10.35 -5.37
N VAL A 224 -11.62 -9.26 -6.02
CA VAL A 224 -10.21 -8.91 -6.28
C VAL A 224 -9.48 -8.63 -4.97
N LEU A 225 -10.04 -7.78 -4.09
CA LEU A 225 -9.42 -7.47 -2.81
C LEU A 225 -9.33 -8.70 -1.89
N ARG A 226 -10.33 -9.58 -1.90
CA ARG A 226 -10.28 -10.86 -1.17
C ARG A 226 -9.13 -11.74 -1.67
N LYS A 227 -8.96 -11.89 -2.99
CA LYS A 227 -7.83 -12.63 -3.58
C LYS A 227 -6.50 -11.94 -3.33
N GLY A 228 -6.45 -10.62 -3.40
CA GLY A 228 -5.29 -9.84 -2.99
C GLY A 228 -4.87 -10.12 -1.55
N ALA A 229 -5.82 -10.11 -0.62
CA ALA A 229 -5.56 -10.44 0.79
C ALA A 229 -5.04 -11.87 0.99
N GLU A 230 -5.58 -12.84 0.24
CA GLU A 230 -5.08 -14.21 0.24
C GLU A 230 -3.64 -14.28 -0.25
N LEU A 231 -3.31 -13.56 -1.34
CA LEU A 231 -1.96 -13.51 -1.91
C LEU A 231 -0.97 -12.76 -1.00
N VAL A 232 -1.41 -11.72 -0.28
CA VAL A 232 -0.59 -11.10 0.77
C VAL A 232 -0.20 -12.14 1.82
N LYS A 233 -1.17 -12.86 2.35
CA LYS A 233 -0.95 -13.85 3.44
C LYS A 233 -0.10 -15.03 2.98
N ARG A 234 -0.34 -15.55 1.76
CA ARG A 234 0.32 -16.78 1.27
C ARG A 234 1.62 -16.53 0.52
N LYS A 235 1.72 -15.43 -0.21
CA LYS A 235 2.83 -15.15 -1.12
C LYS A 235 3.63 -13.91 -0.75
N GLY A 236 3.10 -13.09 0.16
CA GLY A 236 3.75 -11.84 0.58
C GLY A 236 3.80 -10.79 -0.53
N ILE A 237 2.75 -10.66 -1.35
CA ILE A 237 2.72 -9.60 -2.36
C ILE A 237 2.80 -8.23 -1.70
N LYS A 238 3.49 -7.30 -2.35
CA LYS A 238 3.61 -5.89 -1.96
C LYS A 238 2.97 -4.94 -2.97
N CYS A 239 2.62 -5.42 -4.16
CA CYS A 239 1.87 -4.67 -5.16
C CYS A 239 0.59 -5.40 -5.57
N LEU A 240 -0.49 -4.64 -5.77
CA LEU A 240 -1.71 -5.10 -6.42
C LEU A 240 -2.05 -4.16 -7.58
N VAL A 241 -2.20 -4.70 -8.77
CA VAL A 241 -2.56 -3.93 -9.98
C VAL A 241 -4.00 -4.24 -10.37
N ILE A 242 -4.81 -3.19 -10.55
CA ILE A 242 -6.19 -3.24 -11.07
C ILE A 242 -6.19 -2.54 -12.43
N ASP A 243 -6.33 -3.30 -13.52
CA ASP A 243 -6.19 -2.78 -14.88
C ASP A 243 -7.24 -3.39 -15.86
N PRO A 244 -8.23 -2.61 -16.26
CA PRO A 244 -8.56 -1.28 -15.75
C PRO A 244 -9.72 -1.27 -14.74
N PHE A 245 -9.88 -0.16 -14.03
CA PHE A 245 -10.97 0.10 -13.10
C PHE A 245 -12.37 -0.24 -13.63
N ASN A 246 -12.66 0.16 -14.87
CA ASN A 246 -14.00 -0.02 -15.46
C ASN A 246 -14.38 -1.47 -15.75
N LYS A 247 -13.46 -2.41 -15.69
CA LYS A 247 -13.69 -3.86 -15.84
C LYS A 247 -13.74 -4.60 -14.49
N VAL A 248 -13.32 -3.97 -13.42
CA VAL A 248 -13.35 -4.52 -12.06
C VAL A 248 -14.39 -3.73 -11.25
N ARG A 249 -15.67 -4.03 -11.49
CA ARG A 249 -16.79 -3.28 -10.93
C ARG A 249 -17.86 -4.22 -10.37
N ASP A 250 -18.50 -3.77 -9.30
CA ASP A 250 -19.72 -4.40 -8.82
C ASP A 250 -20.86 -4.10 -9.82
N VAL A 251 -21.66 -5.11 -10.15
CA VAL A 251 -22.62 -5.04 -11.27
C VAL A 251 -23.83 -4.18 -10.96
N ASP A 252 -24.14 -3.99 -9.68
CA ASP A 252 -25.37 -3.34 -9.24
C ASP A 252 -25.28 -1.80 -9.09
N CYS A 253 -24.17 -1.20 -9.56
CA CYS A 253 -24.03 0.24 -9.55
C CYS A 253 -24.93 0.86 -10.63
N LYS A 254 -26.10 1.37 -10.22
CA LYS A 254 -26.93 2.21 -11.06
C LYS A 254 -26.15 3.47 -11.48
N THR A 255 -26.30 3.85 -12.73
CA THR A 255 -25.56 4.96 -13.36
C THR A 255 -25.80 6.33 -12.71
N GLU A 256 -26.77 6.44 -11.81
CA GLU A 256 -27.24 7.71 -11.25
C GLU A 256 -26.32 8.30 -10.16
N ASP A 257 -25.40 7.49 -9.59
CA ASP A 257 -24.51 7.97 -8.52
C ASP A 257 -23.05 7.51 -8.74
N VAL A 258 -22.50 7.89 -9.89
CA VAL A 258 -21.13 7.49 -10.26
C VAL A 258 -20.08 8.04 -9.29
N ASN A 259 -20.28 9.25 -8.77
CA ASN A 259 -19.34 9.89 -7.87
C ASN A 259 -19.30 9.15 -6.53
N ARG A 260 -20.47 8.89 -5.95
CA ARG A 260 -20.56 8.10 -4.72
C ARG A 260 -19.94 6.71 -4.87
N TYR A 261 -20.28 6.02 -5.95
CA TYR A 261 -19.67 4.71 -6.25
C TYR A 261 -18.15 4.79 -6.35
N THR A 262 -17.63 5.80 -7.05
CA THR A 262 -16.18 6.02 -7.20
C THR A 262 -15.53 6.25 -5.84
N MET A 263 -16.12 7.09 -5.00
CA MET A 263 -15.61 7.35 -3.66
C MET A 263 -15.59 6.09 -2.78
N GLU A 264 -16.69 5.32 -2.76
CA GLU A 264 -16.76 4.05 -2.01
C GLU A 264 -15.72 3.03 -2.51
N TYR A 265 -15.53 2.96 -3.83
CA TYR A 265 -14.54 2.10 -4.46
C TYR A 265 -13.11 2.47 -4.03
N LEU A 266 -12.75 3.74 -4.14
CA LEU A 266 -11.42 4.24 -3.78
C LEU A 266 -11.15 4.13 -2.28
N THR A 267 -12.17 4.35 -1.43
CA THR A 267 -12.08 4.16 0.02
C THR A 267 -11.78 2.70 0.37
N LYS A 268 -12.45 1.72 -0.27
CA LYS A 268 -12.15 0.29 -0.05
C LYS A 268 -10.72 -0.06 -0.43
N ILE A 269 -10.20 0.51 -1.52
CA ILE A 269 -8.81 0.31 -1.94
C ILE A 269 -7.82 0.94 -0.95
N GLU A 270 -8.08 2.15 -0.50
CA GLU A 270 -7.26 2.82 0.52
C GLU A 270 -7.18 2.01 1.81
N MET A 271 -8.33 1.54 2.31
CA MET A 271 -8.40 0.68 3.49
C MET A 271 -7.61 -0.62 3.30
N PHE A 272 -7.72 -1.24 2.11
CA PHE A 272 -6.96 -2.44 1.78
C PHE A 272 -5.45 -2.17 1.75
N ALA A 273 -5.04 -1.11 1.06
CA ALA A 273 -3.63 -0.73 0.96
C ALA A 273 -3.00 -0.51 2.35
N LYS A 274 -3.67 0.26 3.22
CA LYS A 274 -3.22 0.52 4.60
C LYS A 274 -3.20 -0.76 5.45
N LYS A 275 -4.28 -1.54 5.42
CA LYS A 275 -4.41 -2.75 6.24
C LYS A 275 -3.33 -3.78 5.96
N TYR A 276 -2.94 -3.94 4.70
CA TYR A 276 -1.99 -4.96 4.27
C TYR A 276 -0.60 -4.42 3.95
N ASP A 277 -0.40 -3.12 4.12
CA ASP A 277 0.86 -2.43 3.80
C ASP A 277 1.36 -2.76 2.39
N VAL A 278 0.47 -2.57 1.41
CA VAL A 278 0.74 -2.81 -0.02
C VAL A 278 0.58 -1.54 -0.84
N LEU A 279 1.24 -1.46 -1.97
CA LEU A 279 1.02 -0.44 -2.99
C LEU A 279 -0.01 -0.93 -3.99
N VAL A 280 -1.07 -0.14 -4.23
CA VAL A 280 -2.10 -0.49 -5.20
C VAL A 280 -2.03 0.43 -6.41
N PHE A 281 -1.99 -0.15 -7.61
CA PHE A 281 -2.10 0.57 -8.87
C PHE A 281 -3.52 0.43 -9.43
N ILE A 282 -4.10 1.55 -9.85
CA ILE A 282 -5.40 1.59 -10.50
C ILE A 282 -5.23 2.25 -11.86
N VAL A 283 -5.40 1.47 -12.93
CA VAL A 283 -5.43 2.02 -14.28
C VAL A 283 -6.85 2.46 -14.61
N ALA A 284 -7.01 3.75 -14.90
CA ALA A 284 -8.31 4.33 -15.20
C ALA A 284 -8.28 5.12 -16.52
N HIS A 285 -9.25 4.84 -17.37
CA HIS A 285 -9.38 5.54 -18.65
C HIS A 285 -10.11 6.88 -18.47
N PRO A 286 -9.64 7.96 -19.13
CA PRO A 286 -10.41 9.19 -19.16
C PRO A 286 -11.74 8.98 -19.92
N THR A 287 -12.69 9.86 -19.66
CA THR A 287 -13.91 9.98 -20.46
C THR A 287 -13.56 10.37 -21.89
N LYS A 288 -14.54 10.37 -22.76
CA LYS A 288 -14.32 10.73 -24.17
C LYS A 288 -13.72 12.16 -24.27
N MET A 289 -12.47 12.21 -24.75
CA MET A 289 -11.77 13.47 -24.98
C MET A 289 -12.10 13.99 -26.37
N TYR A 290 -12.23 15.31 -26.48
CA TYR A 290 -12.46 15.99 -27.74
C TYR A 290 -11.14 16.53 -28.28
N LYS A 291 -11.07 16.59 -29.62
CA LYS A 291 -9.96 17.28 -30.29
C LYS A 291 -10.19 18.79 -30.23
N ASP A 292 -9.14 19.54 -30.02
CA ASP A 292 -9.15 21.01 -30.20
C ASP A 292 -9.28 21.41 -31.66
N LYS A 293 -9.22 22.73 -31.92
CA LYS A 293 -9.33 23.29 -33.28
C LYS A 293 -8.17 22.87 -34.20
N ASP A 294 -7.04 22.50 -33.60
CA ASP A 294 -5.82 22.07 -34.31
C ASP A 294 -5.75 20.53 -34.45
N GLY A 295 -6.81 19.84 -34.04
CA GLY A 295 -6.91 18.37 -34.12
C GLY A 295 -6.14 17.61 -33.04
N LYS A 296 -5.57 18.30 -32.06
CA LYS A 296 -4.87 17.70 -30.92
C LYS A 296 -5.85 17.33 -29.81
N ILE A 297 -5.59 16.21 -29.15
CA ILE A 297 -6.31 15.83 -27.93
C ILE A 297 -5.53 16.41 -26.76
N GLU A 298 -6.21 17.22 -25.93
CA GLU A 298 -5.63 17.74 -24.69
C GLU A 298 -5.18 16.61 -23.79
N GLU A 299 -4.09 16.81 -23.05
CA GLU A 299 -3.61 15.81 -22.09
C GLU A 299 -4.64 15.62 -20.99
N PRO A 300 -5.10 14.37 -20.77
CA PRO A 300 -6.08 14.12 -19.72
C PRO A 300 -5.48 14.32 -18.33
N THR A 301 -6.29 14.87 -17.46
CA THR A 301 -6.04 14.96 -16.03
C THR A 301 -6.85 13.91 -15.28
N MET A 302 -6.69 13.83 -13.95
CA MET A 302 -7.52 12.93 -13.13
C MET A 302 -9.00 13.35 -13.14
N TYR A 303 -9.30 14.63 -13.36
CA TYR A 303 -10.68 15.13 -13.49
C TYR A 303 -11.41 14.63 -14.73
N ASN A 304 -10.67 14.19 -15.74
CA ASN A 304 -11.24 13.62 -16.95
C ASN A 304 -11.63 12.14 -16.81
N ILE A 305 -11.29 11.47 -15.72
CA ILE A 305 -11.73 10.11 -15.44
C ILE A 305 -13.21 10.14 -15.03
N LYS A 306 -13.97 9.10 -15.39
CA LYS A 306 -15.39 9.01 -15.00
C LYS A 306 -15.50 8.93 -13.46
N GLY A 307 -16.19 9.90 -12.85
CA GLY A 307 -16.18 10.12 -11.40
C GLY A 307 -15.31 11.32 -10.99
N GLY A 308 -14.67 11.97 -11.94
CA GLY A 308 -14.10 13.33 -11.88
C GLY A 308 -13.24 13.62 -10.66
N GLY A 309 -13.70 14.59 -9.85
CA GLY A 309 -12.98 15.12 -8.68
C GLY A 309 -12.60 14.08 -7.65
N GLU A 310 -13.41 13.03 -7.46
CA GLU A 310 -13.18 11.97 -6.48
C GLU A 310 -11.85 11.25 -6.72
N TRP A 311 -11.46 11.09 -7.98
CA TRP A 311 -10.14 10.52 -8.32
C TRP A 311 -9.00 11.40 -7.84
N TYR A 312 -9.13 12.71 -8.06
CA TYR A 312 -8.11 13.63 -7.60
C TYR A 312 -8.08 13.69 -6.07
N ASP A 313 -9.24 13.78 -5.44
CA ASP A 313 -9.32 13.94 -3.98
C ASP A 313 -8.82 12.71 -3.22
N ALA A 314 -9.26 11.51 -3.62
CA ALA A 314 -8.95 10.28 -2.91
C ALA A 314 -7.55 9.73 -3.20
N SER A 315 -7.01 9.89 -4.42
CA SER A 315 -5.72 9.29 -4.79
C SER A 315 -4.57 9.91 -4.01
N TYR A 316 -3.64 9.07 -3.58
CA TYR A 316 -2.35 9.55 -3.03
C TYR A 316 -1.48 10.11 -4.14
N HIS A 317 -1.43 9.43 -5.26
CA HIS A 317 -0.64 9.82 -6.42
C HIS A 317 -1.44 9.65 -7.70
N GLY A 318 -1.17 10.50 -8.66
CA GLY A 318 -1.73 10.44 -10.01
C GLY A 318 -0.63 10.53 -11.05
N ILE A 319 -0.62 9.62 -12.01
CA ILE A 319 0.34 9.57 -13.11
C ILE A 319 -0.41 9.57 -14.42
N LEU A 320 -0.04 10.48 -15.31
CA LEU A 320 -0.44 10.46 -16.72
C LEU A 320 0.64 9.74 -17.53
N VAL A 321 0.24 8.76 -18.32
CA VAL A 321 1.08 8.17 -19.35
C VAL A 321 0.60 8.65 -20.72
N HIS A 322 1.43 9.39 -21.42
CA HIS A 322 1.13 9.95 -22.73
C HIS A 322 2.16 9.46 -23.76
N ARG A 323 1.68 9.01 -24.91
CA ARG A 323 2.52 8.54 -26.01
C ARG A 323 2.43 9.52 -27.17
N ASP A 324 3.57 10.03 -27.57
CA ASP A 324 3.76 10.77 -28.79
C ASP A 324 4.16 9.80 -29.91
N TYR A 325 3.24 9.58 -30.85
CA TYR A 325 3.47 8.65 -31.96
C TYR A 325 4.37 9.23 -33.05
N GLU A 326 4.40 10.55 -33.20
CA GLU A 326 5.23 11.23 -34.20
C GLU A 326 6.71 11.17 -33.81
N ASN A 327 7.01 11.52 -32.57
CA ASN A 327 8.36 11.51 -32.02
C ASN A 327 8.77 10.14 -31.43
N LYS A 328 7.86 9.17 -31.40
CA LYS A 328 8.07 7.83 -30.81
C LYS A 328 8.54 7.86 -29.35
N THR A 329 8.09 8.85 -28.61
CA THR A 329 8.40 9.04 -27.19
C THR A 329 7.20 8.74 -26.31
N VAL A 330 7.47 8.43 -25.05
CA VAL A 330 6.46 8.27 -24.01
C VAL A 330 6.83 9.19 -22.86
N LYS A 331 5.83 9.87 -22.33
CA LYS A 331 5.96 10.76 -21.19
C LYS A 331 5.15 10.22 -20.02
N ALA A 332 5.77 10.16 -18.84
CA ALA A 332 5.08 10.01 -17.57
C ALA A 332 5.08 11.36 -16.85
N LYS A 333 3.89 11.91 -16.60
CA LYS A 333 3.70 13.18 -15.89
C LYS A 333 3.05 12.93 -14.55
N ILE A 334 3.57 13.54 -13.52
CA ILE A 334 3.05 13.47 -12.17
C ILE A 334 1.88 14.46 -12.06
N LEU A 335 0.66 13.94 -12.02
CA LEU A 335 -0.57 14.75 -11.90
C LEU A 335 -0.87 15.11 -10.45
N LYS A 336 -0.49 14.25 -9.50
CA LYS A 336 -0.69 14.45 -8.07
C LYS A 336 0.36 13.70 -7.26
N VAL A 337 0.90 14.37 -6.25
CA VAL A 337 1.65 13.78 -5.14
C VAL A 337 1.08 14.35 -3.85
N LYS A 338 0.65 13.47 -2.93
CA LYS A 338 0.07 13.89 -1.65
C LYS A 338 1.14 14.41 -0.67
N PHE A 339 2.32 13.79 -0.68
CA PHE A 339 3.43 14.15 0.21
C PHE A 339 4.59 14.72 -0.60
N GLN A 340 4.94 15.96 -0.35
CA GLN A 340 5.95 16.72 -1.12
C GLN A 340 7.34 16.06 -1.18
N ASN A 341 7.70 15.28 -0.15
CA ASN A 341 8.96 14.55 -0.12
C ASN A 341 9.03 13.35 -1.08
N LEU A 342 7.91 12.96 -1.68
CA LEU A 342 7.82 11.83 -2.62
C LEU A 342 7.86 12.24 -4.08
N GLY A 343 7.74 13.53 -4.39
CA GLY A 343 7.82 14.00 -5.75
C GLY A 343 7.26 15.40 -5.96
N GLU A 344 7.20 15.83 -7.21
CA GLU A 344 6.77 17.15 -7.62
C GLU A 344 5.58 17.07 -8.58
N ASN A 345 4.49 17.80 -8.24
CA ASN A 345 3.32 17.93 -9.11
C ASN A 345 3.68 18.65 -10.40
N GLY A 346 3.29 18.07 -11.53
CA GLY A 346 3.56 18.59 -12.85
C GLY A 346 4.89 18.16 -13.47
N ALA A 347 5.80 17.56 -12.67
CA ALA A 347 7.06 17.06 -13.19
C ALA A 347 6.85 15.93 -14.22
N GLU A 348 7.75 15.85 -15.20
CA GLU A 348 7.64 14.95 -16.33
C GLU A 348 8.94 14.16 -16.53
N ALA A 349 8.79 12.85 -16.79
CA ALA A 349 9.88 11.99 -17.24
C ALA A 349 9.61 11.50 -18.65
N HIS A 350 10.63 11.50 -19.48
CA HIS A 350 10.53 11.13 -20.89
C HIS A 350 11.25 9.82 -21.18
N PHE A 351 10.67 9.01 -22.06
CA PHE A 351 11.15 7.67 -22.37
C PHE A 351 11.10 7.41 -23.88
N LYS A 352 11.94 6.49 -24.31
CA LYS A 352 11.77 5.72 -25.55
C LYS A 352 11.27 4.34 -25.22
N TRP A 353 10.32 3.85 -25.98
CA TRP A 353 9.88 2.47 -25.86
C TRP A 353 10.74 1.55 -26.72
N GLU A 354 11.32 0.53 -26.08
CA GLU A 354 12.15 -0.46 -26.75
C GLU A 354 11.30 -1.69 -27.12
N PRO A 355 11.08 -1.94 -28.45
CA PRO A 355 10.12 -2.96 -28.87
C PRO A 355 10.50 -4.40 -28.50
N ARG A 356 11.78 -4.75 -28.35
CA ARG A 356 12.21 -6.12 -28.09
C ARG A 356 11.99 -6.54 -26.64
N SER A 357 12.37 -5.71 -25.71
CA SER A 357 12.15 -5.93 -24.28
C SER A 357 10.76 -5.48 -23.81
N GLY A 358 10.15 -4.52 -24.51
CA GLY A 358 8.96 -3.83 -24.07
C GLY A 358 9.22 -2.87 -22.92
N CYS A 359 10.47 -2.49 -22.67
CA CYS A 359 10.87 -1.57 -21.62
C CYS A 359 10.78 -0.11 -22.07
N PHE A 360 10.55 0.76 -21.10
CA PHE A 360 10.72 2.20 -21.23
C PHE A 360 12.15 2.55 -20.82
N ILE A 361 12.89 3.14 -21.74
CA ILE A 361 14.27 3.57 -21.53
C ILE A 361 14.29 5.08 -21.33
N PRO A 362 14.91 5.60 -20.26
CA PRO A 362 15.04 7.03 -20.04
C PRO A 362 15.53 7.75 -21.31
N ASN A 363 14.83 8.81 -21.67
CA ASN A 363 15.17 9.69 -22.79
C ASN A 363 15.20 11.10 -22.26
N GLU A 364 16.38 11.59 -21.90
CA GLU A 364 16.54 12.98 -21.51
C GLU A 364 16.13 13.86 -22.68
N PRO A 365 15.24 14.84 -22.47
CA PRO A 365 15.05 15.86 -23.48
C PRO A 365 16.41 16.50 -23.75
N ALA A 366 16.73 16.73 -25.01
CA ALA A 366 17.93 17.52 -25.34
C ALA A 366 17.88 18.78 -24.48
N VAL A 367 18.90 18.96 -23.63
CA VAL A 367 18.99 20.14 -22.77
C VAL A 367 18.91 21.32 -23.70
N SER A 368 17.76 22.02 -23.74
CA SER A 368 17.72 23.35 -24.27
C SER A 368 18.63 24.14 -23.34
N GLU A 369 19.70 24.70 -23.87
CA GLU A 369 20.54 25.65 -23.15
C GLU A 369 19.59 26.69 -22.55
N THR A 370 19.19 26.48 -21.31
CA THR A 370 18.51 27.49 -20.52
C THR A 370 19.55 28.57 -20.30
N GLU A 371 19.32 29.71 -20.91
CA GLU A 371 20.06 30.95 -20.68
C GLU A 371 20.32 31.07 -19.16
N ALA A 372 21.58 31.15 -18.80
CA ALA A 372 22.02 31.42 -17.46
C ALA A 372 21.27 32.63 -16.92
N MET A 373 20.59 32.48 -15.80
CA MET A 373 19.86 33.58 -15.19
C MET A 373 20.83 34.71 -14.85
N PRO A 374 20.46 35.97 -15.12
CA PRO A 374 21.40 37.10 -15.08
C PRO A 374 21.92 37.53 -13.70
N TRP A 375 21.73 36.68 -12.67
CA TRP A 375 22.10 36.97 -11.27
C TRP A 375 22.93 35.87 -10.60
N GLU A 376 23.78 35.19 -11.35
CA GLU A 376 24.93 34.49 -10.76
C GLU A 376 26.18 35.38 -10.72
#